data_b0c451767a0e1a96e8c962f594451736
#
_entry.id   b0c451767a0e1a96e8c962f594451736
#
_cell.length_a   1.000
_cell.length_b   1.000
_cell.length_c   1.000
_cell.angle_alpha   90.00
_cell.angle_beta   90.00
_cell.angle_gamma   90.00
#
_symmetry.space_group_name_H-M   'P 1'
#
loop_
_entity.id
_entity.type
_entity.pdbx_description
1 polymer ?
#
loop_
_entity_poly.entity_id
_entity_poly.type
_entity_poly.pdbx_seq_one_letter_code
_entity_poly.pdbx_strand_id
1 'polypeptide(L)'
;NDIYIINPSMRRYLEVSLEISKIALKYVPGEDLHQYSIDEFFIDVTNSYHRFNTTVYSFAECFQKEVLDKTGIYCTIGIGSNMLLSKVAMDIEAKHTKDGITEWRYHDIPNKLWCISPLKSFWGINKKTEAKLNKKGIITIGDLAHYPHRYLKRDFGILGTDMHLHANGIDQSKIREKSKINNPAICKSQILMRDYQFNETKIVMQELIEDVACRLRERKQLARTIHFSFGYTEGGGIHKQHTLIDATNLERDIFKVVNDYANQLCDKHALYRTLSISLTQLVNEENRQLNLFVNEYERQRDENLAKTIDALQRKYGKGIVSKAISYTEPGTKHNRLGLMAGHKM
;
A
#
# COMPACT_ATOMS: atom_id res chain seq x y z
N ASN A 1 8.45 34.36 12.19
CA ASN A 1 8.83 32.96 12.53
C ASN A 1 9.45 32.36 11.27
N ASP A 2 10.71 31.98 11.34
CA ASP A 2 11.39 31.35 10.23
C ASP A 2 10.87 29.91 10.08
N ILE A 3 10.48 29.54 8.85
CA ILE A 3 10.02 28.18 8.51
C ILE A 3 11.18 27.48 7.80
N TYR A 4 11.60 26.35 8.34
CA TYR A 4 12.64 25.52 7.74
C TYR A 4 11.99 24.30 7.08
N ILE A 5 12.27 24.08 5.80
CA ILE A 5 11.84 22.89 5.06
C ILE A 5 13.03 21.93 4.99
N ILE A 6 12.87 20.74 5.57
CA ILE A 6 13.89 19.70 5.57
C ILE A 6 13.41 18.47 4.78
N ASN A 7 14.35 17.69 4.27
CA ASN A 7 14.02 16.43 3.63
C ASN A 7 13.55 15.40 4.68
N PRO A 8 12.41 14.73 4.47
CA PRO A 8 11.92 13.69 5.37
C PRO A 8 12.86 12.46 5.35
N SER A 9 13.04 11.80 6.49
CA SER A 9 13.74 10.53 6.62
C SER A 9 12.76 9.40 6.91
N MET A 10 12.48 8.58 5.92
CA MET A 10 11.57 7.43 6.06
C MET A 10 12.10 6.40 7.07
N ARG A 11 13.42 6.25 7.15
CA ARG A 11 14.06 5.38 8.14
C ARG A 11 13.70 5.82 9.56
N ARG A 12 13.83 7.13 9.84
CA ARG A 12 13.49 7.67 11.17
C ARG A 12 12.01 7.48 11.50
N TYR A 13 11.13 7.65 10.51
CA TYR A 13 9.68 7.42 10.71
C TYR A 13 9.39 5.97 11.07
N LEU A 14 10.03 5.00 10.38
CA LEU A 14 9.89 3.58 10.70
C LEU A 14 10.42 3.23 12.09
N GLU A 15 11.57 3.78 12.48
CA GLU A 15 12.16 3.57 13.82
C GLU A 15 11.20 4.04 14.91
N VAL A 16 10.64 5.24 14.77
CA VAL A 16 9.69 5.80 15.75
C VAL A 16 8.37 5.04 15.73
N SER A 17 7.84 4.67 14.58
CA SER A 17 6.64 3.84 14.46
C SER A 17 6.80 2.51 15.19
N LEU A 18 7.95 1.85 15.03
CA LEU A 18 8.28 0.61 15.76
C LEU A 18 8.39 0.84 17.28
N GLU A 19 8.92 1.98 17.71
CA GLU A 19 9.02 2.35 19.13
C GLU A 19 7.63 2.52 19.73
N ILE A 20 6.72 3.25 19.06
CA ILE A 20 5.32 3.41 19.48
C ILE A 20 4.60 2.06 19.52
N SER A 21 4.80 1.20 18.51
CA SER A 21 4.24 -0.15 18.50
C SER A 21 4.73 -1.00 19.68
N LYS A 22 6.02 -0.88 20.06
CA LYS A 22 6.56 -1.53 21.27
C LYS A 22 5.95 -1.00 22.56
N ILE A 23 5.59 0.28 22.60
CA ILE A 23 4.85 0.84 23.75
C ILE A 23 3.47 0.17 23.81
N ALA A 24 2.73 0.09 22.69
CA ALA A 24 1.42 -0.56 22.66
C ALA A 24 1.45 -2.03 23.11
N LEU A 25 2.51 -2.78 22.74
CA LEU A 25 2.70 -4.18 23.14
C LEU A 25 2.93 -4.40 24.64
N LYS A 26 3.12 -3.36 25.44
CA LYS A 26 3.13 -3.47 26.90
C LYS A 26 1.72 -3.57 27.49
N TYR A 27 0.74 -3.05 26.76
CA TYR A 27 -0.64 -2.94 27.18
C TYR A 27 -1.51 -4.06 26.64
N VAL A 28 -1.20 -4.57 25.44
CA VAL A 28 -1.98 -5.60 24.77
C VAL A 28 -1.11 -6.70 24.19
N PRO A 29 -1.61 -7.95 24.05
CA PRO A 29 -0.92 -8.99 23.30
C PRO A 29 -0.75 -8.59 21.82
N GLY A 30 0.29 -9.14 21.16
CA GLY A 30 0.59 -8.81 19.76
C GLY A 30 -0.53 -9.19 18.77
N GLU A 31 -1.38 -10.17 19.13
CA GLU A 31 -2.56 -10.53 18.33
C GLU A 31 -3.68 -9.50 18.38
N ASP A 32 -3.69 -8.64 19.41
CA ASP A 32 -4.64 -7.55 19.61
C ASP A 32 -4.16 -6.22 19.04
N LEU A 33 -3.01 -6.20 18.36
CA LEU A 33 -2.46 -5.05 17.65
C LEU A 33 -2.47 -5.29 16.15
N HIS A 34 -3.09 -4.38 15.41
CA HIS A 34 -3.14 -4.38 13.96
C HIS A 34 -2.49 -3.10 13.41
N GLN A 35 -1.29 -3.21 12.82
CA GLN A 35 -0.62 -2.10 12.15
C GLN A 35 -1.35 -1.82 10.83
N TYR A 36 -2.06 -0.69 10.78
CA TYR A 36 -2.82 -0.26 9.61
C TYR A 36 -1.94 0.49 8.59
N SER A 37 -1.08 1.38 9.08
CA SER A 37 -0.09 2.12 8.29
C SER A 37 1.20 2.32 9.09
N ILE A 38 2.13 3.14 8.57
CA ILE A 38 3.36 3.49 9.28
C ILE A 38 3.09 4.33 10.55
N ASP A 39 2.00 5.10 10.55
CA ASP A 39 1.63 6.09 11.57
C ASP A 39 0.31 5.81 12.28
N GLU A 40 -0.37 4.74 11.89
CA GLU A 40 -1.67 4.35 12.46
C GLU A 40 -1.73 2.85 12.76
N PHE A 41 -2.34 2.49 13.87
CA PHE A 41 -2.67 1.12 14.22
C PHE A 41 -3.95 1.04 15.06
N PHE A 42 -4.54 -0.12 15.10
CA PHE A 42 -5.65 -0.45 15.96
C PHE A 42 -5.20 -1.36 17.09
N ILE A 43 -5.76 -1.16 18.27
CA ILE A 43 -5.61 -2.05 19.43
C ILE A 43 -6.98 -2.49 19.94
N ASP A 44 -7.15 -3.79 20.15
CA ASP A 44 -8.29 -4.33 20.90
C ASP A 44 -7.94 -4.39 22.39
N VAL A 45 -8.55 -3.51 23.15
CA VAL A 45 -8.32 -3.41 24.59
C VAL A 45 -9.36 -4.15 25.42
N THR A 46 -10.35 -4.80 24.79
CA THR A 46 -11.50 -5.44 25.46
C THR A 46 -11.09 -6.33 26.63
N ASN A 47 -10.04 -7.12 26.46
CA ASN A 47 -9.56 -8.05 27.49
C ASN A 47 -8.38 -7.51 28.31
N SER A 48 -7.92 -6.29 28.05
CA SER A 48 -6.66 -5.76 28.62
C SER A 48 -6.91 -4.60 29.56
N TYR A 49 -7.81 -3.66 29.27
CA TYR A 49 -7.95 -2.42 30.03
C TYR A 49 -8.35 -2.65 31.51
N HIS A 50 -9.10 -3.70 31.80
CA HIS A 50 -9.47 -4.07 33.17
C HIS A 50 -8.26 -4.36 34.09
N ARG A 51 -7.13 -4.81 33.52
CA ARG A 51 -5.92 -5.10 34.28
C ARG A 51 -5.28 -3.85 34.87
N PHE A 52 -5.66 -2.68 34.35
CA PHE A 52 -5.16 -1.38 34.81
C PHE A 52 -6.13 -0.69 35.77
N ASN A 53 -7.21 -1.37 36.21
CA ASN A 53 -8.25 -0.84 37.09
C ASN A 53 -8.75 0.56 36.67
N THR A 54 -9.01 0.73 35.38
CA THR A 54 -9.34 2.04 34.80
C THR A 54 -10.45 1.94 33.74
N THR A 55 -10.92 3.07 33.28
CA THR A 55 -11.83 3.16 32.12
C THR A 55 -11.02 3.07 30.82
N VAL A 56 -11.68 2.74 29.69
CA VAL A 56 -11.02 2.74 28.39
C VAL A 56 -10.49 4.13 28.03
N TYR A 57 -11.21 5.18 28.44
CA TYR A 57 -10.77 6.56 28.21
C TYR A 57 -9.48 6.88 28.98
N SER A 58 -9.44 6.61 30.28
CA SER A 58 -8.23 6.82 31.09
C SER A 58 -7.06 5.93 30.66
N PHE A 59 -7.35 4.73 30.13
CA PHE A 59 -6.34 3.89 29.47
C PHE A 59 -5.73 4.61 28.26
N ALA A 60 -6.57 5.24 27.41
CA ALA A 60 -6.10 5.99 26.26
C ALA A 60 -5.26 7.21 26.66
N GLU A 61 -5.65 7.93 27.74
CA GLU A 61 -4.85 9.04 28.28
C GLU A 61 -3.47 8.57 28.74
N CYS A 62 -3.40 7.47 29.50
CA CYS A 62 -2.14 6.89 29.94
C CYS A 62 -1.24 6.48 28.78
N PHE A 63 -1.82 5.83 27.77
CA PHE A 63 -1.08 5.43 26.56
C PHE A 63 -0.57 6.64 25.78
N GLN A 64 -1.42 7.64 25.52
CA GLN A 64 -1.06 8.88 24.82
C GLN A 64 0.11 9.59 25.53
N LYS A 65 0.02 9.70 26.85
CA LYS A 65 1.08 10.30 27.68
C LYS A 65 2.40 9.53 27.59
N GLU A 66 2.36 8.18 27.69
CA GLU A 66 3.59 7.38 27.57
C GLU A 66 4.24 7.53 26.20
N VAL A 67 3.45 7.61 25.11
CA VAL A 67 3.97 7.87 23.76
C VAL A 67 4.63 9.22 23.70
N LEU A 68 3.97 10.28 24.20
CA LEU A 68 4.53 11.64 24.23
C LEU A 68 5.82 11.71 25.04
N ASP A 69 5.84 11.14 26.26
CA ASP A 69 6.99 11.18 27.17
C ASP A 69 8.22 10.45 26.57
N LYS A 70 8.02 9.37 25.81
CA LYS A 70 9.10 8.57 25.24
C LYS A 70 9.57 9.00 23.87
N THR A 71 8.65 9.49 23.03
CA THR A 71 8.96 9.78 21.63
C THR A 71 8.91 11.27 21.29
N GLY A 72 8.32 12.09 22.17
CA GLY A 72 8.02 13.49 21.88
C GLY A 72 6.89 13.70 20.88
N ILE A 73 6.16 12.63 20.49
CA ILE A 73 5.09 12.69 19.51
C ILE A 73 3.74 12.67 20.21
N TYR A 74 2.93 13.66 19.90
CA TYR A 74 1.53 13.70 20.32
C TYR A 74 0.67 12.90 19.34
N CYS A 75 -0.07 11.90 19.84
CA CYS A 75 -0.96 11.10 19.03
C CYS A 75 -2.44 11.37 19.35
N THR A 76 -3.31 11.16 18.39
CA THR A 76 -4.77 11.23 18.55
C THR A 76 -5.35 9.83 18.62
N ILE A 77 -6.38 9.65 19.46
CA ILE A 77 -6.97 8.34 19.74
C ILE A 77 -8.49 8.42 19.57
N GLY A 78 -9.02 7.54 18.71
CA GLY A 78 -10.45 7.28 18.64
C GLY A 78 -10.77 5.98 19.37
N ILE A 79 -11.75 6.02 20.27
CA ILE A 79 -12.28 4.86 20.98
C ILE A 79 -13.63 4.51 20.35
N GLY A 80 -13.82 3.24 20.00
CA GLY A 80 -15.06 2.78 19.37
C GLY A 80 -15.37 1.32 19.68
N SER A 81 -16.64 0.94 19.48
CA SER A 81 -17.09 -0.44 19.68
C SER A 81 -16.56 -1.42 18.60
N ASN A 82 -15.99 -0.91 17.50
CA ASN A 82 -15.34 -1.63 16.42
C ASN A 82 -14.28 -0.74 15.74
N MET A 83 -13.52 -1.29 14.81
CA MET A 83 -12.45 -0.58 14.12
C MET A 83 -12.96 0.64 13.34
N LEU A 84 -14.11 0.51 12.69
CA LEU A 84 -14.74 1.61 11.95
C LEU A 84 -15.06 2.81 12.85
N LEU A 85 -15.80 2.58 13.94
CA LEU A 85 -16.20 3.66 14.85
C LEU A 85 -14.98 4.31 15.50
N SER A 86 -13.98 3.51 15.90
CA SER A 86 -12.70 4.01 16.41
C SER A 86 -11.99 4.91 15.39
N LYS A 87 -11.85 4.45 14.15
CA LYS A 87 -11.18 5.21 13.10
C LYS A 87 -11.91 6.50 12.75
N VAL A 88 -13.24 6.43 12.62
CA VAL A 88 -14.05 7.61 12.26
C VAL A 88 -14.08 8.62 13.42
N ALA A 89 -14.19 8.17 14.67
CA ALA A 89 -14.10 9.03 15.85
C ALA A 89 -12.76 9.80 15.88
N MET A 90 -11.65 9.10 15.58
CA MET A 90 -10.34 9.73 15.52
C MET A 90 -10.28 10.79 14.41
N ASP A 91 -10.71 10.44 13.18
CA ASP A 91 -10.55 11.32 12.02
C ASP A 91 -11.48 12.55 12.06
N ILE A 92 -12.71 12.38 12.56
CA ILE A 92 -13.73 13.43 12.53
C ILE A 92 -13.69 14.31 13.78
N GLU A 93 -13.38 13.75 14.94
CA GLU A 93 -13.52 14.49 16.20
C GLU A 93 -12.21 14.59 16.99
N ALA A 94 -11.50 13.49 17.27
CA ALA A 94 -10.31 13.53 18.13
C ALA A 94 -9.20 14.47 17.62
N LYS A 95 -9.01 14.54 16.31
CA LYS A 95 -8.04 15.47 15.68
C LYS A 95 -8.36 16.96 15.91
N HIS A 96 -9.58 17.28 16.35
CA HIS A 96 -10.08 18.64 16.58
C HIS A 96 -10.34 18.95 18.04
N THR A 97 -10.22 17.96 18.94
CA THR A 97 -10.31 18.17 20.39
C THR A 97 -8.98 18.55 20.99
N LYS A 98 -8.99 19.21 22.15
CA LYS A 98 -7.77 19.69 22.81
C LYS A 98 -6.91 18.54 23.37
N ASP A 99 -7.57 17.50 23.87
CA ASP A 99 -6.97 16.29 24.44
C ASP A 99 -6.67 15.21 23.41
N GLY A 100 -7.15 15.37 22.17
CA GLY A 100 -6.90 14.43 21.09
C GLY A 100 -7.51 13.05 21.29
N ILE A 101 -8.48 12.90 22.20
CA ILE A 101 -9.15 11.63 22.50
C ILE A 101 -10.65 11.78 22.36
N THR A 102 -11.30 10.83 21.68
CA THR A 102 -12.75 10.82 21.50
C THR A 102 -13.28 9.41 21.53
N GLU A 103 -14.45 9.26 22.13
CA GLU A 103 -15.16 7.99 22.22
C GLU A 103 -16.49 8.05 21.46
N TRP A 104 -16.70 7.07 20.55
CA TRP A 104 -17.96 6.86 19.84
C TRP A 104 -18.51 5.48 20.13
N ARG A 105 -19.80 5.43 20.46
CA ARG A 105 -20.56 4.21 20.70
C ARG A 105 -21.70 4.08 19.69
N TYR A 106 -22.39 2.95 19.67
CA TYR A 106 -23.51 2.73 18.74
C TYR A 106 -24.64 3.75 18.90
N HIS A 107 -24.85 4.29 20.10
CA HIS A 107 -25.88 5.33 20.32
C HIS A 107 -25.50 6.70 19.72
N ASP A 108 -24.24 6.91 19.38
CA ASP A 108 -23.76 8.14 18.74
C ASP A 108 -24.00 8.16 17.21
N ILE A 109 -24.31 6.99 16.62
CA ILE A 109 -24.49 6.85 15.18
C ILE A 109 -25.43 7.87 14.57
N PRO A 110 -26.68 8.06 15.09
CA PRO A 110 -27.62 9.01 14.50
C PRO A 110 -27.13 10.45 14.55
N ASN A 111 -26.46 10.84 15.63
CA ASN A 111 -26.11 12.22 15.92
C ASN A 111 -24.70 12.61 15.44
N LYS A 112 -23.80 11.63 15.24
CA LYS A 112 -22.41 11.88 14.83
C LYS A 112 -22.11 11.25 13.47
N LEU A 113 -22.28 9.93 13.32
CA LEU A 113 -21.91 9.22 12.11
C LEU A 113 -22.74 9.66 10.89
N TRP A 114 -24.08 9.71 11.05
CA TRP A 114 -24.97 10.06 9.95
C TRP A 114 -24.87 11.51 9.50
N CYS A 115 -24.36 12.39 10.35
CA CYS A 115 -24.14 13.81 10.06
C CYS A 115 -22.90 14.07 9.18
N ILE A 116 -22.04 13.06 8.95
CA ILE A 116 -20.81 13.25 8.21
C ILE A 116 -21.11 13.64 6.74
N SER A 117 -20.60 14.80 6.36
CA SER A 117 -20.60 15.36 5.02
C SER A 117 -19.35 16.26 4.87
N PRO A 118 -18.67 16.28 3.74
CA PRO A 118 -18.89 15.49 2.51
C PRO A 118 -18.53 14.00 2.70
N LEU A 119 -19.10 13.13 1.86
CA LEU A 119 -18.92 11.67 1.99
C LEU A 119 -17.46 11.20 1.96
N LYS A 120 -16.59 11.92 1.26
CA LYS A 120 -15.14 11.63 1.19
C LYS A 120 -14.42 11.77 2.54
N SER A 121 -15.04 12.43 3.52
CA SER A 121 -14.52 12.54 4.89
C SER A 121 -14.73 11.24 5.67
N PHE A 122 -15.56 10.34 5.16
CA PHE A 122 -15.80 9.04 5.77
C PHE A 122 -14.79 8.00 5.27
N TRP A 123 -14.27 7.21 6.19
CA TRP A 123 -13.28 6.18 5.89
C TRP A 123 -13.80 5.18 4.84
N GLY A 124 -12.99 4.93 3.82
CA GLY A 124 -13.33 4.05 2.70
C GLY A 124 -14.05 4.72 1.51
N ILE A 125 -14.47 5.98 1.62
CA ILE A 125 -15.08 6.71 0.52
C ILE A 125 -14.08 7.72 -0.08
N ASN A 126 -13.65 7.49 -1.31
CA ASN A 126 -12.81 8.40 -2.05
C ASN A 126 -13.63 9.40 -2.89
N LYS A 127 -12.96 10.43 -3.41
CA LYS A 127 -13.57 11.48 -4.24
C LYS A 127 -14.36 10.94 -5.45
N LYS A 128 -13.91 9.83 -6.08
CA LYS A 128 -14.61 9.22 -7.22
C LYS A 128 -15.87 8.48 -6.79
N THR A 129 -15.82 7.80 -5.64
CA THR A 129 -16.98 7.11 -5.06
C THR A 129 -18.02 8.12 -4.60
N GLU A 130 -17.61 9.18 -3.88
CA GLU A 130 -18.46 10.30 -3.50
C GLU A 130 -19.20 10.90 -4.71
N ALA A 131 -18.49 11.22 -5.80
CA ALA A 131 -19.12 11.76 -7.01
C ALA A 131 -20.20 10.84 -7.60
N LYS A 132 -20.02 9.51 -7.52
CA LYS A 132 -21.03 8.54 -7.95
C LYS A 132 -22.24 8.47 -7.01
N LEU A 133 -22.01 8.57 -5.70
CA LEU A 133 -23.05 8.59 -4.69
C LEU A 133 -23.87 9.87 -4.78
N ASN A 134 -23.21 11.02 -4.91
CA ASN A 134 -23.89 12.32 -5.05
C ASN A 134 -24.83 12.38 -6.27
N LYS A 135 -24.48 11.73 -7.39
CA LYS A 135 -25.37 11.60 -8.55
C LYS A 135 -26.66 10.83 -8.25
N LYS A 136 -26.71 10.09 -7.14
CA LYS A 136 -27.88 9.34 -6.67
C LYS A 136 -28.65 10.06 -5.55
N GLY A 137 -28.26 11.30 -5.24
CA GLY A 137 -28.84 12.08 -4.15
C GLY A 137 -28.35 11.69 -2.74
N ILE A 138 -27.27 10.89 -2.65
CA ILE A 138 -26.65 10.48 -1.39
C ILE A 138 -25.55 11.50 -1.05
N ILE A 139 -25.78 12.35 -0.04
CA ILE A 139 -24.90 13.47 0.31
C ILE A 139 -24.25 13.28 1.68
N THR A 140 -24.95 12.63 2.59
CA THR A 140 -24.50 12.35 3.96
C THR A 140 -24.34 10.87 4.20
N ILE A 141 -23.65 10.47 5.26
CA ILE A 141 -23.59 9.06 5.68
C ILE A 141 -24.97 8.57 6.13
N GLY A 142 -25.80 9.44 6.68
CA GLY A 142 -27.21 9.13 6.97
C GLY A 142 -28.01 8.77 5.72
N ASP A 143 -27.84 9.53 4.62
CA ASP A 143 -28.47 9.16 3.33
C ASP A 143 -28.00 7.79 2.86
N LEU A 144 -26.71 7.52 2.98
CA LEU A 144 -26.10 6.22 2.60
C LEU A 144 -26.63 5.07 3.45
N ALA A 145 -26.78 5.28 4.75
CA ALA A 145 -27.32 4.30 5.70
C ALA A 145 -28.79 3.91 5.39
N HIS A 146 -29.59 4.88 4.95
CA HIS A 146 -30.99 4.67 4.63
C HIS A 146 -31.25 4.32 3.15
N TYR A 147 -30.21 4.42 2.29
CA TYR A 147 -30.35 4.08 0.90
C TYR A 147 -30.55 2.56 0.71
N PRO A 148 -31.48 2.09 -0.14
CA PRO A 148 -31.75 0.67 -0.26
C PRO A 148 -30.52 -0.13 -0.68
N HIS A 149 -30.08 -1.06 0.18
CA HIS A 149 -28.90 -1.90 0.02
C HIS A 149 -28.80 -2.57 -1.35
N ARG A 150 -29.93 -3.07 -1.90
CA ARG A 150 -29.97 -3.74 -3.21
C ARG A 150 -29.40 -2.89 -4.35
N TYR A 151 -29.61 -1.58 -4.31
CA TYR A 151 -29.09 -0.67 -5.35
C TYR A 151 -27.62 -0.38 -5.15
N LEU A 152 -27.15 -0.24 -3.92
CA LEU A 152 -25.72 -0.11 -3.62
C LEU A 152 -24.94 -1.35 -4.07
N LYS A 153 -25.47 -2.55 -3.76
CA LYS A 153 -24.87 -3.82 -4.17
C LYS A 153 -24.83 -3.97 -5.69
N ARG A 154 -25.90 -3.58 -6.40
CA ARG A 154 -25.94 -3.60 -7.87
C ARG A 154 -24.90 -2.68 -8.49
N ASP A 155 -24.72 -1.47 -7.95
CA ASP A 155 -23.95 -0.42 -8.59
C ASP A 155 -22.48 -0.41 -8.18
N PHE A 156 -22.15 -0.95 -6.98
CA PHE A 156 -20.81 -0.97 -6.41
C PHE A 156 -20.34 -2.38 -6.01
N GLY A 157 -21.15 -3.42 -6.18
CA GLY A 157 -20.81 -4.79 -5.82
C GLY A 157 -20.62 -4.98 -4.31
N ILE A 158 -19.60 -5.72 -3.92
CA ILE A 158 -19.23 -5.98 -2.52
C ILE A 158 -18.97 -4.65 -1.79
N LEU A 159 -18.25 -3.72 -2.41
CA LEU A 159 -17.98 -2.41 -1.83
C LEU A 159 -19.28 -1.65 -1.47
N GLY A 160 -20.37 -1.82 -2.27
CA GLY A 160 -21.66 -1.23 -1.97
C GLY A 160 -22.31 -1.84 -0.72
N THR A 161 -22.11 -3.13 -0.50
CA THR A 161 -22.54 -3.80 0.74
C THR A 161 -21.77 -3.30 1.95
N ASP A 162 -20.44 -3.22 1.83
CA ASP A 162 -19.57 -2.75 2.91
C ASP A 162 -19.88 -1.30 3.27
N MET A 163 -20.04 -0.42 2.27
CA MET A 163 -20.41 0.98 2.51
C MET A 163 -21.76 1.12 3.25
N HIS A 164 -22.75 0.28 2.91
CA HIS A 164 -24.04 0.29 3.61
C HIS A 164 -23.92 -0.17 5.05
N LEU A 165 -23.19 -1.24 5.32
CA LEU A 165 -22.92 -1.73 6.68
C LEU A 165 -22.16 -0.68 7.49
N HIS A 166 -21.10 -0.13 6.92
CA HIS A 166 -20.28 0.90 7.57
C HIS A 166 -21.09 2.17 7.87
N ALA A 167 -21.97 2.61 6.96
CA ALA A 167 -22.85 3.75 7.22
C ALA A 167 -23.82 3.51 8.40
N ASN A 168 -24.12 2.25 8.69
CA ASN A 168 -24.89 1.83 9.87
C ASN A 168 -24.01 1.52 11.10
N GLY A 169 -22.70 1.84 11.05
CA GLY A 169 -21.77 1.60 12.14
C GLY A 169 -21.38 0.13 12.34
N ILE A 170 -21.69 -0.74 11.37
CA ILE A 170 -21.43 -2.18 11.43
C ILE A 170 -20.12 -2.46 10.71
N ASP A 171 -19.14 -2.97 11.44
CA ASP A 171 -17.87 -3.46 10.92
C ASP A 171 -17.65 -4.89 11.41
N GLN A 172 -17.50 -5.82 10.47
CA GLN A 172 -17.28 -7.25 10.76
C GLN A 172 -15.81 -7.61 10.85
N SER A 173 -14.92 -6.65 10.63
CA SER A 173 -13.48 -6.86 10.70
C SER A 173 -13.04 -7.22 12.13
N LYS A 174 -12.10 -8.13 12.26
CA LYS A 174 -11.51 -8.51 13.54
C LYS A 174 -10.00 -8.35 13.50
N ILE A 175 -9.44 -7.71 14.50
CA ILE A 175 -7.98 -7.44 14.60
C ILE A 175 -7.18 -8.73 14.56
N ARG A 176 -7.65 -9.80 15.22
CA ARG A 176 -6.98 -11.11 15.26
C ARG A 176 -7.07 -11.90 13.96
N GLU A 177 -8.04 -11.61 13.11
CA GLU A 177 -8.21 -12.30 11.83
C GLU A 177 -7.34 -11.65 10.77
N LYS A 178 -6.19 -12.27 10.46
CA LYS A 178 -5.36 -11.83 9.34
C LYS A 178 -6.08 -12.10 8.02
N SER A 179 -6.28 -11.06 7.22
CA SER A 179 -6.85 -11.22 5.88
C SER A 179 -5.94 -12.13 5.04
N LYS A 180 -6.51 -13.18 4.44
CA LYS A 180 -5.80 -14.01 3.48
C LYS A 180 -5.66 -13.24 2.17
N ILE A 181 -4.44 -13.01 1.73
CA ILE A 181 -4.18 -12.44 0.39
C ILE A 181 -4.40 -13.55 -0.62
N ASN A 182 -5.55 -13.53 -1.30
CA ASN A 182 -5.91 -14.56 -2.27
C ASN A 182 -5.04 -14.52 -3.53
N ASN A 183 -4.63 -13.34 -3.96
CA ASN A 183 -3.80 -13.13 -5.15
C ASN A 183 -2.59 -12.26 -4.78
N PRO A 184 -1.52 -12.85 -4.25
CA PRO A 184 -0.31 -12.10 -3.92
C PRO A 184 0.32 -11.54 -5.20
N ALA A 185 0.83 -10.31 -5.11
CA ALA A 185 1.53 -9.64 -6.19
C ALA A 185 2.88 -9.10 -5.72
N ILE A 186 3.87 -9.13 -6.59
CA ILE A 186 5.12 -8.39 -6.40
C ILE A 186 5.10 -7.22 -7.36
N CYS A 187 5.03 -6.01 -6.84
CA CYS A 187 4.91 -4.81 -7.65
C CYS A 187 5.97 -3.76 -7.33
N LYS A 188 6.25 -2.95 -8.32
CA LYS A 188 7.07 -1.75 -8.22
C LYS A 188 6.49 -0.67 -9.12
N SER A 189 6.38 0.55 -8.62
CA SER A 189 5.99 1.72 -9.39
C SER A 189 6.93 2.88 -9.09
N GLN A 190 7.01 3.81 -10.02
CA GLN A 190 7.81 5.01 -9.89
C GLN A 190 7.11 6.20 -10.54
N ILE A 191 7.04 7.32 -9.82
CA ILE A 191 6.85 8.63 -10.41
C ILE A 191 8.23 9.11 -10.85
N LEU A 192 8.37 9.43 -12.13
CA LEU A 192 9.62 9.86 -12.71
C LEU A 192 9.99 11.27 -12.23
N MET A 193 11.29 11.55 -12.10
CA MET A 193 11.79 12.83 -11.56
C MET A 193 11.48 14.02 -12.46
N ARG A 194 11.37 13.78 -13.76
CA ARG A 194 10.99 14.72 -14.79
C ARG A 194 10.07 14.05 -15.81
N ASP A 195 9.66 14.72 -16.83
CA ASP A 195 8.99 14.14 -17.97
C ASP A 195 10.00 13.38 -18.84
N TYR A 196 9.67 12.16 -19.21
CA TYR A 196 10.54 11.24 -19.94
C TYR A 196 10.00 11.00 -21.34
N GLN A 197 10.91 10.92 -22.32
CA GLN A 197 10.58 10.45 -23.66
C GLN A 197 10.41 8.93 -23.65
N PHE A 198 9.72 8.40 -24.68
CA PHE A 198 9.42 6.97 -24.77
C PHE A 198 10.66 6.07 -24.60
N ASN A 199 11.77 6.36 -25.29
CA ASN A 199 12.98 5.52 -25.21
C ASN A 199 13.64 5.57 -23.83
N GLU A 200 13.53 6.67 -23.12
CA GLU A 200 14.05 6.82 -21.77
C GLU A 200 13.25 5.97 -20.76
N THR A 201 11.93 5.85 -20.97
CA THR A 201 11.05 5.04 -20.09
C THR A 201 11.45 3.56 -20.08
N LYS A 202 12.00 3.04 -21.19
CA LYS A 202 12.44 1.65 -21.27
C LYS A 202 13.58 1.33 -20.31
N ILE A 203 14.49 2.29 -20.12
CA ILE A 203 15.62 2.17 -19.19
C ILE A 203 15.10 2.02 -17.76
N VAL A 204 14.22 2.94 -17.35
CA VAL A 204 13.63 2.89 -16.00
C VAL A 204 12.74 1.64 -15.82
N MET A 205 11.97 1.26 -16.84
CA MET A 205 11.17 0.03 -16.79
C MET A 205 12.03 -1.21 -16.60
N GLN A 206 13.17 -1.28 -17.25
CA GLN A 206 14.14 -2.37 -17.07
C GLN A 206 14.66 -2.43 -15.63
N GLU A 207 14.96 -1.26 -15.03
CA GLU A 207 15.39 -1.18 -13.63
C GLU A 207 14.28 -1.62 -12.66
N LEU A 208 13.00 -1.27 -12.94
CA LEU A 208 11.88 -1.73 -12.13
C LEU A 208 11.69 -3.25 -12.24
N ILE A 209 11.87 -3.82 -13.43
CA ILE A 209 11.81 -5.26 -13.67
C ILE A 209 12.91 -5.99 -12.91
N GLU A 210 14.14 -5.46 -12.88
CA GLU A 210 15.23 -6.02 -12.07
C GLU A 210 14.83 -6.11 -10.59
N ASP A 211 14.25 -5.05 -10.04
CA ASP A 211 13.80 -5.01 -8.64
C ASP A 211 12.74 -6.08 -8.33
N VAL A 212 11.73 -6.25 -9.20
CA VAL A 212 10.64 -7.23 -8.94
C VAL A 212 11.09 -8.66 -9.20
N ALA A 213 11.95 -8.90 -10.19
CA ALA A 213 12.53 -10.21 -10.49
C ALA A 213 13.45 -10.70 -9.35
N CYS A 214 14.32 -9.83 -8.82
CA CYS A 214 15.13 -10.10 -7.63
C CYS A 214 14.23 -10.53 -6.44
N ARG A 215 13.14 -9.79 -6.17
CA ARG A 215 12.19 -10.12 -5.10
C ARG A 215 11.43 -11.43 -5.32
N LEU A 216 11.16 -11.84 -6.58
CA LEU A 216 10.65 -13.19 -6.89
C LEU A 216 11.67 -14.27 -6.49
N ARG A 217 12.92 -14.11 -6.91
CA ARG A 217 13.98 -15.08 -6.62
C ARG A 217 14.27 -15.19 -5.11
N GLU A 218 14.26 -14.07 -4.40
CA GLU A 218 14.39 -14.05 -2.92
C GLU A 218 13.30 -14.88 -2.23
N ARG A 219 12.09 -14.92 -2.81
CA ARG A 219 10.94 -15.70 -2.31
C ARG A 219 10.86 -17.10 -2.89
N LYS A 220 11.81 -17.49 -3.75
CA LYS A 220 11.78 -18.75 -4.52
C LYS A 220 10.47 -18.91 -5.29
N GLN A 221 10.03 -17.85 -5.95
CA GLN A 221 8.78 -17.78 -6.70
C GLN A 221 9.03 -17.45 -8.17
N LEU A 222 8.10 -17.87 -9.02
CA LEU A 222 7.97 -17.51 -10.42
C LEU A 222 6.65 -16.79 -10.61
N ALA A 223 6.56 -15.92 -11.60
CA ALA A 223 5.31 -15.24 -11.96
C ALA A 223 4.85 -15.69 -13.34
N ARG A 224 3.53 -15.84 -13.48
CA ARG A 224 2.91 -16.19 -14.76
C ARG A 224 2.26 -14.99 -15.45
N THR A 225 1.80 -14.02 -14.68
CA THR A 225 1.13 -12.85 -15.26
C THR A 225 1.87 -11.57 -14.95
N ILE A 226 2.12 -10.80 -16.00
CA ILE A 226 2.81 -9.51 -15.99
C ILE A 226 1.78 -8.42 -16.24
N HIS A 227 1.65 -7.47 -15.31
CA HIS A 227 0.89 -6.24 -15.48
C HIS A 227 1.88 -5.08 -15.55
N PHE A 228 1.68 -4.17 -16.48
CA PHE A 228 2.53 -2.99 -16.60
C PHE A 228 1.75 -1.76 -17.05
N SER A 229 2.29 -0.59 -16.73
CA SER A 229 1.72 0.67 -17.19
C SER A 229 2.78 1.71 -17.51
N PHE A 230 2.44 2.55 -18.49
CA PHE A 230 3.15 3.75 -18.89
C PHE A 230 2.15 4.90 -18.81
N GLY A 231 2.27 5.76 -17.79
CA GLY A 231 1.38 6.89 -17.58
C GLY A 231 1.94 8.15 -18.20
N TYR A 232 1.08 8.86 -18.94
CA TYR A 232 1.43 10.13 -19.58
C TYR A 232 1.50 11.28 -18.55
N THR A 233 2.24 12.32 -18.87
CA THR A 233 2.37 13.54 -18.04
C THR A 233 1.03 14.23 -17.86
N GLU A 234 0.23 14.33 -18.92
CA GLU A 234 -1.08 15.01 -18.93
C GLU A 234 -2.22 14.12 -18.36
N GLY A 235 -1.88 12.94 -17.89
CA GLY A 235 -2.86 11.97 -17.38
C GLY A 235 -3.24 10.91 -18.40
N GLY A 236 -3.87 9.82 -17.91
CA GLY A 236 -4.11 8.63 -18.72
C GLY A 236 -2.84 7.79 -18.88
N GLY A 237 -2.80 6.95 -19.93
CA GLY A 237 -1.65 6.09 -20.21
C GLY A 237 -2.06 4.72 -20.72
N ILE A 238 -1.05 3.88 -20.94
CA ILE A 238 -1.19 2.50 -21.38
C ILE A 238 -1.12 1.58 -20.17
N HIS A 239 -2.13 0.72 -20.04
CA HIS A 239 -2.19 -0.34 -19.03
C HIS A 239 -2.43 -1.66 -19.75
N LYS A 240 -1.54 -2.64 -19.56
CA LYS A 240 -1.66 -3.96 -20.17
C LYS A 240 -1.32 -5.06 -19.18
N GLN A 241 -1.88 -6.21 -19.48
CA GLN A 241 -1.63 -7.48 -18.81
C GLN A 241 -1.27 -8.52 -19.87
N HIS A 242 -0.31 -9.37 -19.56
CA HIS A 242 0.07 -10.53 -20.37
C HIS A 242 0.30 -11.74 -19.48
N THR A 243 -0.30 -12.87 -19.85
CA THR A 243 -0.08 -14.14 -19.14
C THR A 243 0.85 -15.01 -19.98
N LEU A 244 1.98 -15.36 -19.40
CA LEU A 244 3.00 -16.22 -20.00
C LEU A 244 2.53 -17.68 -20.05
N ILE A 245 3.00 -18.42 -21.02
CA ILE A 245 2.83 -19.88 -21.08
C ILE A 245 3.60 -20.49 -19.91
N ASP A 246 4.88 -20.13 -19.77
CA ASP A 246 5.76 -20.61 -18.71
C ASP A 246 5.98 -19.51 -17.67
N ALA A 247 5.87 -19.86 -16.39
CA ALA A 247 6.19 -18.94 -15.31
C ALA A 247 7.70 -18.66 -15.27
N THR A 248 8.07 -17.41 -14.99
CA THR A 248 9.47 -16.96 -14.98
C THR A 248 9.79 -16.04 -13.79
N ASN A 249 11.07 -15.97 -13.41
CA ASN A 249 11.67 -14.95 -12.57
C ASN A 249 12.88 -14.28 -13.23
N LEU A 250 13.04 -14.51 -14.55
CA LEU A 250 14.11 -13.93 -15.35
C LEU A 250 13.69 -12.57 -15.90
N GLU A 251 14.52 -11.58 -15.68
CA GLU A 251 14.32 -10.20 -16.13
C GLU A 251 14.19 -10.11 -17.66
N ARG A 252 14.95 -10.92 -18.37
CA ARG A 252 14.94 -10.97 -19.83
C ARG A 252 13.56 -11.31 -20.39
N ASP A 253 12.92 -12.33 -19.84
CA ASP A 253 11.62 -12.80 -20.31
C ASP A 253 10.53 -11.75 -20.05
N ILE A 254 10.55 -11.16 -18.84
CA ILE A 254 9.61 -10.11 -18.44
C ILE A 254 9.82 -8.86 -19.31
N PHE A 255 11.07 -8.41 -19.48
CA PHE A 255 11.40 -7.22 -20.24
C PHE A 255 11.02 -7.36 -21.72
N LYS A 256 11.25 -8.52 -22.32
CA LYS A 256 10.86 -8.81 -23.71
C LYS A 256 9.37 -8.52 -23.93
N VAL A 257 8.51 -9.10 -23.08
CA VAL A 257 7.07 -8.91 -23.19
C VAL A 257 6.68 -7.43 -23.04
N VAL A 258 7.19 -6.76 -22.01
CA VAL A 258 6.86 -5.36 -21.75
C VAL A 258 7.35 -4.45 -22.88
N ASN A 259 8.57 -4.68 -23.39
CA ASN A 259 9.15 -3.88 -24.47
C ASN A 259 8.41 -4.08 -25.80
N ASP A 260 7.98 -5.30 -26.11
CA ASP A 260 7.23 -5.59 -27.33
C ASP A 260 5.88 -4.86 -27.34
N TYR A 261 5.13 -4.92 -26.22
CA TYR A 261 3.89 -4.17 -26.09
C TYR A 261 4.10 -2.66 -26.04
N ALA A 262 5.15 -2.19 -25.36
CA ALA A 262 5.46 -0.77 -25.33
C ALA A 262 5.74 -0.22 -26.73
N ASN A 263 6.51 -0.93 -27.55
CA ASN A 263 6.79 -0.53 -28.93
C ASN A 263 5.55 -0.47 -29.83
N GLN A 264 4.53 -1.32 -29.54
CA GLN A 264 3.30 -1.41 -30.32
C GLN A 264 2.26 -0.38 -29.90
N LEU A 265 2.14 -0.08 -28.59
CA LEU A 265 1.00 0.61 -28.02
C LEU A 265 1.31 2.01 -27.49
N CYS A 266 2.56 2.28 -27.10
CA CYS A 266 2.95 3.58 -26.57
C CYS A 266 3.14 4.63 -27.67
N ASP A 267 2.64 5.82 -27.43
CA ASP A 267 2.93 6.97 -28.29
C ASP A 267 4.40 7.38 -28.12
N LYS A 268 5.15 7.37 -29.23
CA LYS A 268 6.57 7.69 -29.23
C LYS A 268 6.87 9.18 -29.05
N HIS A 269 5.86 10.03 -29.24
CA HIS A 269 5.96 11.49 -29.13
C HIS A 269 5.43 12.03 -27.82
N ALA A 270 4.70 11.21 -27.05
CA ALA A 270 4.18 11.60 -25.74
C ALA A 270 5.28 11.65 -24.68
N LEU A 271 5.04 12.46 -23.66
CA LEU A 271 5.85 12.52 -22.44
C LEU A 271 5.24 11.65 -21.33
N TYR A 272 6.08 10.99 -20.58
CA TYR A 272 5.72 10.01 -19.57
C TYR A 272 6.13 10.45 -18.17
N ARG A 273 5.25 10.22 -17.20
CA ARG A 273 5.48 10.62 -15.79
C ARG A 273 5.44 9.48 -14.80
N THR A 274 4.77 8.37 -15.12
CA THR A 274 4.66 7.23 -14.21
C THR A 274 4.90 5.91 -14.93
N LEU A 275 5.60 5.00 -14.24
CA LEU A 275 5.81 3.63 -14.69
C LEU A 275 5.44 2.66 -13.58
N SER A 276 4.84 1.52 -13.94
CA SER A 276 4.62 0.45 -12.99
C SER A 276 4.75 -0.92 -13.61
N ILE A 277 5.18 -1.88 -12.79
CA ILE A 277 5.23 -3.31 -13.08
C ILE A 277 4.65 -4.06 -11.89
N SER A 278 3.83 -5.08 -12.16
CA SER A 278 3.28 -5.96 -11.14
C SER A 278 3.24 -7.38 -11.67
N LEU A 279 3.74 -8.31 -10.88
CA LEU A 279 3.84 -9.73 -11.18
C LEU A 279 2.85 -10.49 -10.31
N THR A 280 1.97 -11.27 -10.93
CA THR A 280 0.89 -12.02 -10.28
C THR A 280 0.85 -13.46 -10.74
N GLN A 281 -0.11 -14.26 -10.24
CA GLN A 281 -0.15 -15.69 -10.42
C GLN A 281 1.19 -16.34 -10.05
N LEU A 282 1.62 -16.05 -8.80
CA LEU A 282 2.90 -16.52 -8.27
C LEU A 282 2.81 -18.02 -7.97
N VAL A 283 3.82 -18.76 -8.43
CA VAL A 283 4.00 -20.18 -8.17
C VAL A 283 5.35 -20.43 -7.53
N ASN A 284 5.50 -21.47 -6.71
CA ASN A 284 6.79 -21.84 -6.15
C ASN A 284 7.74 -22.37 -7.25
N GLU A 285 9.01 -22.02 -7.15
CA GLU A 285 10.05 -22.44 -8.09
C GLU A 285 10.14 -23.98 -8.21
N GLU A 286 9.87 -24.69 -7.11
CA GLU A 286 9.87 -26.17 -7.05
C GLU A 286 8.75 -26.81 -7.90
N ASN A 287 7.66 -26.09 -8.14
CA ASN A 287 6.50 -26.55 -8.91
C ASN A 287 6.57 -26.12 -10.39
N ARG A 288 7.77 -25.79 -10.87
CA ARG A 288 7.96 -25.36 -12.24
C ARG A 288 7.69 -26.51 -13.23
N GLN A 289 6.84 -26.26 -14.19
CA GLN A 289 6.64 -27.13 -15.34
C GLN A 289 7.78 -26.93 -16.35
N LEU A 290 8.44 -28.03 -16.75
CA LEU A 290 9.46 -27.99 -17.80
C LEU A 290 8.78 -27.88 -19.17
N ASN A 291 9.38 -27.11 -20.07
CA ASN A 291 8.91 -26.92 -21.43
C ASN A 291 9.96 -27.53 -22.39
N LEU A 292 9.54 -28.53 -23.17
CA LEU A 292 10.42 -29.25 -24.10
C LEU A 292 10.96 -28.38 -25.25
N PHE A 293 10.36 -27.22 -25.51
CA PHE A 293 10.78 -26.28 -26.54
C PHE A 293 11.73 -25.17 -26.06
N VAL A 294 12.06 -25.17 -24.78
CA VAL A 294 12.99 -24.21 -24.19
C VAL A 294 14.35 -24.88 -23.97
N ASN A 295 15.41 -24.20 -24.36
CA ASN A 295 16.77 -24.65 -24.09
C ASN A 295 17.05 -24.52 -22.58
N GLU A 296 16.92 -25.62 -21.85
CA GLU A 296 17.08 -25.66 -20.40
C GLU A 296 18.48 -25.28 -19.93
N TYR A 297 19.51 -25.59 -20.75
CA TYR A 297 20.90 -25.23 -20.44
C TYR A 297 21.08 -23.69 -20.42
N GLU A 298 20.59 -23.00 -21.45
CA GLU A 298 20.65 -21.53 -21.49
C GLU A 298 19.87 -20.90 -20.35
N ARG A 299 18.70 -21.42 -20.07
CA ARG A 299 17.86 -20.95 -18.98
C ARG A 299 18.55 -21.12 -17.64
N GLN A 300 19.12 -22.27 -17.35
CA GLN A 300 19.85 -22.55 -16.12
C GLN A 300 21.06 -21.63 -15.96
N ARG A 301 21.77 -21.35 -17.04
CA ARG A 301 22.89 -20.39 -17.07
C ARG A 301 22.40 -18.98 -16.66
N ASP A 302 21.30 -18.53 -17.23
CA ASP A 302 20.73 -17.20 -16.94
C ASP A 302 20.21 -17.11 -15.49
N GLU A 303 19.57 -18.18 -14.98
CA GLU A 303 19.15 -18.28 -13.59
C GLU A 303 20.35 -18.24 -12.62
N ASN A 304 21.42 -18.97 -12.92
CA ASN A 304 22.64 -18.98 -12.11
C ASN A 304 23.32 -17.60 -12.11
N LEU A 305 23.36 -16.92 -13.26
CA LEU A 305 23.89 -15.57 -13.36
C LEU A 305 23.04 -14.59 -12.51
N ALA A 306 21.72 -14.64 -12.63
CA ALA A 306 20.83 -13.79 -11.87
C ALA A 306 20.97 -14.03 -10.35
N LYS A 307 21.02 -15.29 -9.90
CA LYS A 307 21.24 -15.65 -8.49
C LYS A 307 22.62 -15.18 -7.98
N THR A 308 23.64 -15.22 -8.81
CA THR A 308 24.99 -14.72 -8.47
C THR A 308 24.97 -13.21 -8.28
N ILE A 309 24.34 -12.47 -9.20
CA ILE A 309 24.18 -11.01 -9.09
C ILE A 309 23.40 -10.66 -7.82
N ASP A 310 22.30 -11.35 -7.54
CA ASP A 310 21.50 -11.13 -6.33
C ASP A 310 22.32 -11.37 -5.05
N ALA A 311 23.17 -12.41 -5.03
CA ALA A 311 24.05 -12.71 -3.90
C ALA A 311 25.12 -11.62 -3.69
N LEU A 312 25.72 -11.10 -4.76
CA LEU A 312 26.67 -10.00 -4.70
C LEU A 312 25.99 -8.71 -4.19
N GLN A 313 24.81 -8.38 -4.70
CA GLN A 313 24.06 -7.21 -4.28
C GLN A 313 23.60 -7.32 -2.81
N ARG A 314 23.26 -8.51 -2.32
CA ARG A 314 22.92 -8.75 -0.92
C ARG A 314 24.13 -8.54 0.01
N LYS A 315 25.30 -9.01 -0.42
CA LYS A 315 26.53 -8.96 0.38
C LYS A 315 27.16 -7.57 0.40
N TYR A 316 27.16 -6.87 -0.73
CA TYR A 316 27.93 -5.63 -0.92
C TYR A 316 27.06 -4.41 -1.22
N GLY A 317 25.73 -4.56 -1.21
CA GLY A 317 24.76 -3.50 -1.50
C GLY A 317 24.25 -3.51 -2.94
N LYS A 318 23.02 -3.04 -3.12
CA LYS A 318 22.28 -3.10 -4.40
C LYS A 318 22.95 -2.38 -5.59
N GLY A 319 23.89 -1.48 -5.31
CA GLY A 319 24.60 -0.73 -6.34
C GLY A 319 25.87 -1.39 -6.88
N ILE A 320 26.36 -2.49 -6.24
CA ILE A 320 27.68 -3.08 -6.57
C ILE A 320 27.76 -3.65 -8.00
N VAL A 321 26.63 -4.19 -8.49
CA VAL A 321 26.47 -4.67 -9.86
C VAL A 321 25.27 -3.99 -10.47
N SER A 322 25.47 -3.25 -11.56
CA SER A 322 24.40 -2.57 -12.30
C SER A 322 24.67 -2.67 -13.79
N LYS A 323 23.62 -2.66 -14.58
CA LYS A 323 23.74 -2.57 -16.04
C LYS A 323 24.28 -1.20 -16.42
N ALA A 324 25.18 -1.13 -17.43
CA ALA A 324 25.77 0.12 -17.88
C ALA A 324 24.72 1.18 -18.26
N ILE A 325 23.57 0.76 -18.78
CA ILE A 325 22.46 1.65 -19.16
C ILE A 325 21.88 2.42 -17.95
N SER A 326 21.96 1.89 -16.74
CA SER A 326 21.51 2.57 -15.52
C SER A 326 22.40 3.75 -15.09
N TYR A 327 23.58 3.91 -15.72
CA TYR A 327 24.48 5.07 -15.52
C TYR A 327 24.24 6.18 -16.55
N THR A 328 23.35 5.97 -17.52
CA THR A 328 22.95 7.01 -18.46
C THR A 328 22.02 8.02 -17.80
N GLU A 329 21.86 9.21 -18.36
CA GLU A 329 21.08 10.31 -17.82
C GLU A 329 19.62 9.91 -17.44
N PRO A 330 18.90 9.08 -18.25
CA PRO A 330 17.56 8.63 -17.87
C PRO A 330 17.53 7.58 -16.75
N GLY A 331 18.65 6.96 -16.41
CA GLY A 331 18.71 5.94 -15.36
C GLY A 331 18.39 6.51 -13.97
N THR A 332 17.58 5.80 -13.21
CA THR A 332 17.12 6.22 -11.87
C THR A 332 17.61 5.31 -10.76
N LYS A 333 18.19 4.15 -11.08
CA LYS A 333 18.56 3.12 -10.11
C LYS A 333 19.47 3.66 -9.02
N HIS A 334 20.54 4.38 -9.38
CA HIS A 334 21.49 4.93 -8.41
C HIS A 334 20.88 6.00 -7.51
N ASN A 335 20.03 6.87 -8.06
CA ASN A 335 19.31 7.87 -7.28
C ASN A 335 18.33 7.23 -6.28
N ARG A 336 17.74 6.07 -6.64
CA ARG A 336 16.82 5.32 -5.78
C ARG A 336 17.50 4.51 -4.69
N LEU A 337 18.82 4.20 -4.80
CA LEU A 337 19.56 3.45 -3.77
C LEU A 337 19.61 4.17 -2.43
N GLY A 338 19.55 5.50 -2.44
CA GLY A 338 19.47 6.34 -1.24
C GLY A 338 18.06 6.66 -0.78
N LEU A 339 17.01 6.01 -1.37
CA LEU A 339 15.62 6.33 -1.07
C LEU A 339 14.89 5.11 -0.49
N MET A 340 14.06 5.35 0.51
CA MET A 340 13.07 4.41 1.04
C MET A 340 11.68 5.00 0.82
N ALA A 341 10.81 4.29 0.09
CA ALA A 341 9.47 4.77 -0.26
C ALA A 341 9.44 6.17 -0.92
N GLY A 342 10.47 6.50 -1.72
CA GLY A 342 10.59 7.81 -2.38
C GLY A 342 11.21 8.93 -1.56
N HIS A 343 11.56 8.69 -0.29
CA HIS A 343 12.19 9.63 0.61
C HIS A 343 13.63 9.21 0.95
N LYS A 344 14.50 10.17 1.31
CA LYS A 344 15.87 9.86 1.75
C LYS A 344 15.84 8.89 2.95
N MET A 345 16.79 7.95 2.96
CA MET A 345 17.00 7.04 4.09
C MET A 345 17.56 7.78 5.32
#